data_a24d3c1b4a636b0a444b8d9b8a52b74e
#
_entry.id   a24d3c1b4a636b0a444b8d9b8a52b74e
#
_cell.length_a   1.000
_cell.length_b   1.000
_cell.length_c   1.000
_cell.angle_alpha   90.00
_cell.angle_beta   90.00
_cell.angle_gamma   90.00
#
_symmetry.space_group_name_H-M   'P 1'
#
loop_
_entity.id
_entity.type
_entity.pdbx_description
1 polymer ?
#
loop_
_entity_poly.entity_id
_entity_poly.type
_entity_poly.pdbx_seq_one_letter_code
_entity_poly.pdbx_strand_id
1 'polypeptide(L)'
;MIKQFDALIVGGGVIGCSIAYQMAKRGKKVLLIEKDRLAGKASQAAAGMLGVQTELKGDGPLYHLAKESRDMYPSLATDLKEISGMDIEYVENGMIKLARTEEEVQELVETASKAPHGEQIRWLSPNTLFSYEPHLSKGVAGGLYIPKDGNVSAPKLTQALGSASILQGAEISEYTDVYDFMKERNKITGVRTSKGDFYADETIVAGGAWSRFLLDRLGVKFKSYPVKGECFSVKVPGKIVERTIFTEGCYIVPKAGGRLLIGATEHPHTFDETITTGGLMNLIHLATSILPELVDAKWEKAWAGIRPQTEQGVPFMGRSEKWKGLSIATGHYRNGILLAPITGVIMADLIEGKESHPLHTYVRS
;
A
#
# COMPACT_ATOMS: atom_id res chain seq x y z
N MET A 1 5.57 1.26 37.88
CA MET A 1 5.82 -0.04 37.21
C MET A 1 6.17 0.22 35.77
N ILE A 2 7.25 -0.37 35.26
CA ILE A 2 7.63 -0.30 33.84
C ILE A 2 6.57 -1.07 33.05
N LYS A 3 5.95 -0.42 32.07
CA LYS A 3 4.92 -1.05 31.24
C LYS A 3 5.59 -1.93 30.20
N GLN A 4 5.34 -3.24 30.25
CA GLN A 4 5.87 -4.24 29.34
C GLN A 4 4.82 -4.60 28.29
N PHE A 5 5.19 -4.61 27.00
CA PHE A 5 4.38 -5.02 25.87
C PHE A 5 4.88 -6.35 25.30
N ASP A 6 4.02 -7.09 24.62
CA ASP A 6 4.43 -8.24 23.80
C ASP A 6 5.15 -7.73 22.55
N ALA A 7 4.68 -6.63 21.96
CA ALA A 7 5.31 -6.00 20.80
C ALA A 7 5.21 -4.48 20.80
N LEU A 8 6.29 -3.85 20.34
CA LEU A 8 6.33 -2.45 19.89
C LEU A 8 6.36 -2.41 18.38
N ILE A 9 5.50 -1.57 17.76
CA ILE A 9 5.46 -1.36 16.31
C ILE A 9 5.88 0.07 16.04
N VAL A 10 6.95 0.28 15.30
CA VAL A 10 7.50 1.60 14.98
C VAL A 10 7.08 1.98 13.56
N GLY A 11 6.11 2.89 13.46
CA GLY A 11 5.53 3.40 12.22
C GLY A 11 4.03 3.15 12.10
N GLY A 12 3.24 4.24 12.02
CA GLY A 12 1.77 4.28 11.94
C GLY A 12 1.22 4.33 10.51
N GLY A 13 1.95 3.78 9.53
CA GLY A 13 1.45 3.54 8.18
C GLY A 13 0.52 2.32 8.12
N VAL A 14 -0.04 2.03 6.95
CA VAL A 14 -0.97 0.92 6.75
C VAL A 14 -0.39 -0.44 7.20
N ILE A 15 0.91 -0.65 7.02
CA ILE A 15 1.60 -1.88 7.42
C ILE A 15 1.64 -1.99 8.95
N GLY A 16 2.12 -0.96 9.64
CA GLY A 16 2.16 -0.97 11.10
C GLY A 16 0.76 -1.10 11.73
N CYS A 17 -0.23 -0.37 11.19
CA CYS A 17 -1.62 -0.48 11.64
C CYS A 17 -2.21 -1.87 11.40
N SER A 18 -1.90 -2.51 10.28
CA SER A 18 -2.35 -3.88 9.99
C SER A 18 -1.73 -4.91 10.94
N ILE A 19 -0.44 -4.78 11.24
CA ILE A 19 0.25 -5.64 12.23
C ILE A 19 -0.37 -5.43 13.62
N ALA A 20 -0.57 -4.16 14.04
CA ALA A 20 -1.18 -3.83 15.32
C ALA A 20 -2.59 -4.43 15.46
N TYR A 21 -3.42 -4.31 14.42
CA TYR A 21 -4.75 -4.88 14.37
C TYR A 21 -4.72 -6.41 14.52
N GLN A 22 -3.88 -7.10 13.74
CA GLN A 22 -3.80 -8.56 13.79
C GLN A 22 -3.28 -9.08 15.13
N MET A 23 -2.29 -8.42 15.72
CA MET A 23 -1.76 -8.82 17.03
C MET A 23 -2.75 -8.53 18.15
N ALA A 24 -3.41 -7.36 18.16
CA ALA A 24 -4.41 -7.01 19.15
C ALA A 24 -5.63 -7.96 19.07
N LYS A 25 -6.11 -8.29 17.87
CA LYS A 25 -7.18 -9.28 17.63
C LYS A 25 -6.84 -10.67 18.22
N ARG A 26 -5.55 -10.98 18.40
CA ARG A 26 -5.04 -12.22 19.03
C ARG A 26 -4.74 -12.05 20.53
N GLY A 27 -5.16 -10.93 21.13
CA GLY A 27 -5.00 -10.67 22.57
C GLY A 27 -3.59 -10.27 23.01
N LYS A 28 -2.70 -9.88 22.07
CA LYS A 28 -1.37 -9.38 22.40
C LYS A 28 -1.40 -7.95 22.91
N LYS A 29 -0.56 -7.63 23.90
CA LYS A 29 -0.33 -6.26 24.38
C LYS A 29 0.59 -5.53 23.39
N VAL A 30 0.04 -4.65 22.59
CA VAL A 30 0.76 -3.95 21.52
C VAL A 30 0.78 -2.45 21.78
N LEU A 31 1.94 -1.82 21.54
CA LEU A 31 2.05 -0.38 21.41
C LEU A 31 2.56 -0.04 20.02
N LEU A 32 1.75 0.71 19.27
CA LEU A 32 2.16 1.31 18.00
C LEU A 32 2.64 2.74 18.26
N ILE A 33 3.83 3.07 17.77
CA ILE A 33 4.49 4.36 17.95
C ILE A 33 4.64 5.03 16.59
N GLU A 34 4.10 6.24 16.45
CA GLU A 34 4.16 7.02 15.22
C GLU A 34 4.73 8.42 15.51
N LYS A 35 5.67 8.85 14.67
CA LYS A 35 6.33 10.14 14.82
C LYS A 35 5.38 11.32 14.62
N ASP A 36 4.49 11.22 13.64
CA ASP A 36 3.50 12.25 13.32
C ASP A 36 2.10 11.74 13.73
N ARG A 37 1.21 11.60 12.78
CA ARG A 37 -0.12 11.01 12.93
C ARG A 37 -0.26 9.74 12.09
N LEU A 38 -1.18 8.87 12.45
CA LEU A 38 -1.51 7.71 11.64
C LEU A 38 -1.80 8.09 10.19
N ALA A 39 -1.37 7.26 9.27
CA ALA A 39 -1.53 7.48 7.83
C ALA A 39 -0.86 8.76 7.29
N GLY A 40 0.06 9.39 8.02
CA GLY A 40 0.58 10.73 7.68
C GLY A 40 1.49 10.81 6.43
N LYS A 41 1.97 9.67 5.91
CA LYS A 41 2.97 9.61 4.82
C LYS A 41 2.47 8.81 3.61
N ALA A 42 3.19 7.81 3.13
CA ALA A 42 2.85 7.04 1.93
C ALA A 42 1.41 6.52 1.93
N SER A 43 0.88 6.10 3.08
CA SER A 43 -0.49 5.59 3.22
C SER A 43 -1.55 6.68 3.02
N GLN A 44 -1.24 7.94 3.34
CA GLN A 44 -2.11 9.09 3.03
C GLN A 44 -2.12 9.41 1.54
N ALA A 45 -0.95 9.25 0.89
CA ALA A 45 -0.76 9.64 -0.50
C ALA A 45 -1.22 8.58 -1.50
N ALA A 46 -1.39 7.33 -1.07
CA ALA A 46 -1.67 6.21 -1.95
C ALA A 46 -3.06 6.29 -2.60
N ALA A 47 -3.14 5.89 -3.87
CA ALA A 47 -4.39 5.82 -4.64
C ALA A 47 -5.36 4.75 -4.12
N GLY A 48 -4.84 3.76 -3.41
CA GLY A 48 -5.64 2.68 -2.84
C GLY A 48 -6.02 1.59 -3.83
N MET A 49 -5.28 1.44 -4.92
CA MET A 49 -5.50 0.36 -5.89
C MET A 49 -5.19 -1.01 -5.27
N LEU A 50 -6.02 -2.00 -5.61
CA LEU A 50 -5.88 -3.41 -5.26
C LEU A 50 -5.61 -4.20 -6.55
N GLY A 51 -4.57 -3.77 -7.26
CA GLY A 51 -4.27 -4.22 -8.61
C GLY A 51 -3.23 -5.33 -8.63
N VAL A 52 -3.66 -6.58 -8.53
CA VAL A 52 -2.75 -7.74 -8.59
C VAL A 52 -2.17 -7.89 -9.99
N GLN A 53 -3.02 -8.01 -11.00
CA GLN A 53 -2.61 -8.20 -12.40
C GLN A 53 -2.16 -6.89 -13.07
N THR A 54 -2.63 -5.77 -12.55
CA THR A 54 -2.28 -4.46 -13.09
C THR A 54 -0.85 -4.08 -12.77
N GLU A 55 -0.39 -4.39 -11.55
CA GLU A 55 0.91 -3.96 -11.02
C GLU A 55 1.99 -5.05 -11.11
N LEU A 56 1.62 -6.34 -11.09
CA LEU A 56 2.55 -7.45 -11.01
C LEU A 56 2.56 -8.26 -12.30
N LYS A 57 3.76 -8.55 -12.79
CA LYS A 57 3.97 -9.41 -13.97
C LYS A 57 4.24 -10.85 -13.55
N GLY A 58 3.65 -11.80 -14.29
CA GLY A 58 3.86 -13.24 -14.08
C GLY A 58 3.08 -13.83 -12.91
N ASP A 59 3.49 -15.03 -12.49
CA ASP A 59 2.89 -15.84 -11.43
C ASP A 59 3.85 -16.14 -10.27
N GLY A 60 4.79 -15.23 -10.05
CA GLY A 60 5.80 -15.35 -8.99
C GLY A 60 5.21 -15.28 -7.58
N PRO A 61 6.02 -15.54 -6.53
CA PRO A 61 5.56 -15.57 -5.15
C PRO A 61 4.87 -14.28 -4.68
N LEU A 62 5.34 -13.11 -5.14
CA LEU A 62 4.72 -11.83 -4.81
C LEU A 62 3.32 -11.73 -5.43
N TYR A 63 3.10 -12.29 -6.61
CA TYR A 63 1.79 -12.36 -7.25
C TYR A 63 0.80 -13.18 -6.40
N HIS A 64 1.20 -14.38 -5.96
CA HIS A 64 0.36 -15.24 -5.11
C HIS A 64 0.03 -14.57 -3.78
N LEU A 65 1.01 -13.92 -3.15
CA LEU A 65 0.82 -13.15 -1.93
C LEU A 65 -0.16 -11.99 -2.12
N ALA A 66 -0.01 -11.24 -3.22
CA ALA A 66 -0.88 -10.12 -3.56
C ALA A 66 -2.32 -10.58 -3.83
N LYS A 67 -2.47 -11.72 -4.51
CA LYS A 67 -3.78 -12.34 -4.75
C LYS A 67 -4.46 -12.75 -3.45
N GLU A 68 -3.75 -13.47 -2.58
CA GLU A 68 -4.26 -13.85 -1.26
C GLU A 68 -4.67 -12.62 -0.45
N SER A 69 -3.83 -11.59 -0.44
CA SER A 69 -4.12 -10.32 0.25
C SER A 69 -5.34 -9.60 -0.31
N ARG A 70 -5.49 -9.54 -1.64
CA ARG A 70 -6.66 -8.95 -2.29
C ARG A 70 -7.93 -9.70 -1.89
N ASP A 71 -7.89 -11.02 -1.90
CA ASP A 71 -9.02 -11.88 -1.59
C ASP A 71 -9.47 -11.76 -0.10
N MET A 72 -8.64 -11.16 0.78
CA MET A 72 -9.00 -10.82 2.16
C MET A 72 -9.82 -9.52 2.29
N TYR A 73 -9.83 -8.63 1.27
CA TYR A 73 -10.44 -7.30 1.40
C TYR A 73 -11.95 -7.29 1.66
N PRO A 74 -12.77 -8.16 1.05
CA PRO A 74 -14.21 -8.18 1.32
C PRO A 74 -14.53 -8.39 2.79
N SER A 75 -13.92 -9.40 3.42
CA SER A 75 -14.11 -9.68 4.85
C SER A 75 -13.50 -8.60 5.73
N LEU A 76 -12.31 -8.12 5.39
CA LEU A 76 -11.65 -7.04 6.14
C LEU A 76 -12.49 -5.74 6.13
N ALA A 77 -13.09 -5.38 5.00
CA ALA A 77 -13.95 -4.19 4.91
C ALA A 77 -15.16 -4.30 5.84
N THR A 78 -15.78 -5.49 5.90
CA THR A 78 -16.88 -5.78 6.82
C THR A 78 -16.42 -5.72 8.28
N ASP A 79 -15.36 -6.43 8.64
CA ASP A 79 -14.81 -6.46 10.00
C ASP A 79 -14.47 -5.03 10.49
N LEU A 80 -13.78 -4.24 9.67
CA LEU A 80 -13.37 -2.88 10.05
C LEU A 80 -14.58 -1.96 10.23
N LYS A 81 -15.59 -2.09 9.38
CA LYS A 81 -16.82 -1.31 9.52
C LYS A 81 -17.59 -1.68 10.78
N GLU A 82 -17.70 -2.97 11.10
CA GLU A 82 -18.36 -3.45 12.32
C GLU A 82 -17.60 -3.02 13.60
N ILE A 83 -16.27 -3.16 13.61
CA ILE A 83 -15.45 -2.88 14.79
C ILE A 83 -15.28 -1.37 15.01
N SER A 84 -14.87 -0.62 13.98
CA SER A 84 -14.47 0.78 14.09
C SER A 84 -15.55 1.78 13.64
N GLY A 85 -16.65 1.32 13.04
CA GLY A 85 -17.66 2.16 12.40
C GLY A 85 -17.19 2.81 11.09
N MET A 86 -15.97 2.56 10.62
CA MET A 86 -15.37 3.24 9.48
C MET A 86 -15.52 2.42 8.20
N ASP A 87 -16.16 3.02 7.19
CA ASP A 87 -16.22 2.47 5.85
C ASP A 87 -14.93 2.83 5.08
N ILE A 88 -14.19 1.82 4.68
CA ILE A 88 -12.92 1.99 3.93
C ILE A 88 -13.14 2.26 2.44
N GLU A 89 -14.39 2.40 2.00
CA GLU A 89 -14.77 2.62 0.60
C GLU A 89 -14.23 1.53 -0.33
N TYR A 90 -14.33 0.27 0.10
CA TYR A 90 -13.93 -0.87 -0.72
C TYR A 90 -14.86 -1.02 -1.92
N VAL A 91 -14.26 -1.07 -3.11
CA VAL A 91 -14.96 -1.27 -4.39
C VAL A 91 -14.24 -2.34 -5.20
N GLU A 92 -14.97 -3.38 -5.58
CA GLU A 92 -14.54 -4.44 -6.51
C GLU A 92 -15.35 -4.32 -7.80
N ASN A 93 -14.96 -3.38 -8.65
CA ASN A 93 -15.63 -3.11 -9.92
C ASN A 93 -14.72 -3.36 -11.14
N GLY A 94 -13.57 -3.96 -10.90
CA GLY A 94 -12.56 -4.23 -11.91
C GLY A 94 -11.64 -3.04 -12.19
N MET A 95 -10.54 -3.37 -12.85
CA MET A 95 -9.61 -2.41 -13.44
C MET A 95 -9.44 -2.66 -14.93
N ILE A 96 -9.07 -1.63 -15.67
CA ILE A 96 -8.75 -1.72 -17.09
C ILE A 96 -7.34 -1.19 -17.31
N LYS A 97 -6.43 -2.06 -17.76
CA LYS A 97 -5.11 -1.66 -18.22
C LYS A 97 -5.20 -1.38 -19.72
N LEU A 98 -5.03 -0.11 -20.10
CA LEU A 98 -5.17 0.32 -21.48
C LEU A 98 -3.94 -0.02 -22.32
N ALA A 99 -4.17 -0.30 -23.60
CA ALA A 99 -3.18 -0.32 -24.66
C ALA A 99 -3.35 0.89 -25.56
N ARG A 100 -2.25 1.54 -25.93
CA ARG A 100 -2.18 2.72 -26.78
C ARG A 100 -1.35 2.47 -28.06
N THR A 101 -0.44 1.50 -27.98
CA THR A 101 0.40 1.08 -29.12
C THR A 101 0.12 -0.37 -29.49
N GLU A 102 0.59 -0.79 -30.66
CA GLU A 102 0.41 -2.16 -31.14
C GLU A 102 1.21 -3.17 -30.31
N GLU A 103 2.37 -2.75 -29.81
CA GLU A 103 3.20 -3.55 -28.90
C GLU A 103 2.48 -3.80 -27.57
N GLU A 104 1.85 -2.76 -26.98
CA GLU A 104 1.06 -2.90 -25.77
C GLU A 104 -0.16 -3.80 -25.99
N VAL A 105 -0.81 -3.74 -27.16
CA VAL A 105 -1.92 -4.65 -27.51
C VAL A 105 -1.43 -6.10 -27.49
N GLN A 106 -0.31 -6.39 -28.13
CA GLN A 106 0.24 -7.75 -28.18
C GLN A 106 0.57 -8.26 -26.77
N GLU A 107 1.25 -7.45 -25.94
CA GLU A 107 1.58 -7.80 -24.55
C GLU A 107 0.32 -8.10 -23.73
N LEU A 108 -0.70 -7.26 -23.84
CA LEU A 108 -1.93 -7.42 -23.03
C LEU A 108 -2.82 -8.57 -23.52
N VAL A 109 -2.87 -8.83 -24.82
CA VAL A 109 -3.55 -10.01 -25.39
C VAL A 109 -2.87 -11.30 -24.94
N GLU A 110 -1.54 -11.33 -24.97
CA GLU A 110 -0.77 -12.47 -24.46
C GLU A 110 -1.00 -12.68 -22.96
N THR A 111 -1.02 -11.60 -22.18
CA THR A 111 -1.33 -11.63 -20.75
C THR A 111 -2.73 -12.21 -20.49
N ALA A 112 -3.73 -11.79 -21.27
CA ALA A 112 -5.08 -12.33 -21.17
C ALA A 112 -5.13 -13.84 -21.47
N SER A 113 -4.37 -14.30 -22.48
CA SER A 113 -4.34 -15.70 -22.89
C SER A 113 -3.69 -16.62 -21.85
N LYS A 114 -2.74 -16.11 -21.07
CA LYS A 114 -2.01 -16.82 -20.01
C LYS A 114 -2.63 -16.65 -18.62
N ALA A 115 -3.70 -15.87 -18.51
CA ALA A 115 -4.32 -15.58 -17.22
C ALA A 115 -4.87 -16.86 -16.54
N PRO A 116 -4.74 -16.99 -15.21
CA PRO A 116 -5.32 -18.10 -14.48
C PRO A 116 -6.85 -18.13 -14.65
N HIS A 117 -7.41 -19.31 -14.91
CA HIS A 117 -8.85 -19.47 -15.19
C HIS A 117 -9.78 -18.82 -14.17
N GLY A 118 -9.41 -18.80 -12.89
CA GLY A 118 -10.21 -18.22 -11.83
C GLY A 118 -10.24 -16.69 -11.79
N GLU A 119 -9.37 -15.98 -12.53
CA GLU A 119 -9.27 -14.53 -12.51
C GLU A 119 -10.17 -13.84 -13.56
N GLN A 120 -10.69 -14.56 -14.55
CA GLN A 120 -11.61 -14.06 -15.60
C GLN A 120 -11.10 -12.84 -16.36
N ILE A 121 -9.77 -12.72 -16.49
CA ILE A 121 -9.10 -11.62 -17.18
C ILE A 121 -9.36 -11.77 -18.67
N ARG A 122 -9.65 -10.65 -19.34
CA ARG A 122 -9.96 -10.69 -20.77
C ARG A 122 -9.53 -9.41 -21.49
N TRP A 123 -9.11 -9.57 -22.71
CA TRP A 123 -8.90 -8.46 -23.63
C TRP A 123 -10.24 -7.86 -24.08
N LEU A 124 -10.33 -6.55 -24.05
CA LEU A 124 -11.43 -5.78 -24.62
C LEU A 124 -10.94 -5.07 -25.89
N SER A 125 -11.55 -5.40 -27.05
CA SER A 125 -11.35 -4.63 -28.26
C SER A 125 -11.85 -3.19 -28.09
N PRO A 126 -11.44 -2.22 -28.94
CA PRO A 126 -11.88 -0.83 -28.79
C PRO A 126 -13.41 -0.68 -28.67
N ASN A 127 -14.16 -1.35 -29.53
CA ASN A 127 -15.63 -1.28 -29.49
C ASN A 127 -16.21 -1.80 -28.18
N THR A 128 -15.69 -2.91 -27.66
CA THR A 128 -16.10 -3.47 -26.38
C THR A 128 -15.67 -2.57 -25.24
N LEU A 129 -14.44 -2.03 -25.27
CA LEU A 129 -13.93 -1.10 -24.26
C LEU A 129 -14.81 0.15 -24.14
N PHE A 130 -15.22 0.75 -25.25
CA PHE A 130 -16.11 1.92 -25.22
C PHE A 130 -17.54 1.62 -24.75
N SER A 131 -17.98 0.37 -24.78
CA SER A 131 -19.23 -0.01 -24.11
C SER A 131 -19.08 -0.11 -22.59
N TYR A 132 -17.87 -0.33 -22.09
CA TYR A 132 -17.53 -0.37 -20.65
C TYR A 132 -17.25 1.03 -20.09
N GLU A 133 -16.51 1.84 -20.84
CA GLU A 133 -16.06 3.18 -20.47
C GLU A 133 -16.20 4.13 -21.67
N PRO A 134 -17.42 4.69 -21.89
CA PRO A 134 -17.75 5.43 -23.11
C PRO A 134 -17.01 6.76 -23.26
N HIS A 135 -16.50 7.31 -22.16
CA HIS A 135 -15.82 8.61 -22.13
C HIS A 135 -14.31 8.52 -22.40
N LEU A 136 -13.76 7.31 -22.57
CA LEU A 136 -12.36 7.15 -22.95
C LEU A 136 -12.05 7.75 -24.33
N SER A 137 -10.84 8.28 -24.46
CA SER A 137 -10.30 8.80 -25.72
C SER A 137 -10.36 7.74 -26.84
N LYS A 138 -10.75 8.15 -28.05
CA LYS A 138 -10.79 7.28 -29.22
C LYS A 138 -9.41 6.82 -29.69
N GLY A 139 -8.33 7.41 -29.16
CA GLY A 139 -6.95 7.03 -29.45
C GLY A 139 -6.44 5.79 -28.67
N VAL A 140 -7.29 5.14 -27.83
CA VAL A 140 -6.91 3.89 -27.16
C VAL A 140 -7.17 2.70 -28.08
N ALA A 141 -6.20 1.75 -28.11
CA ALA A 141 -6.23 0.57 -29.00
C ALA A 141 -6.98 -0.62 -28.39
N GLY A 142 -7.39 -0.52 -27.11
CA GLY A 142 -8.09 -1.56 -26.36
C GLY A 142 -7.65 -1.60 -24.91
N GLY A 143 -8.04 -2.66 -24.19
CA GLY A 143 -7.64 -2.79 -22.79
C GLY A 143 -7.78 -4.20 -22.22
N LEU A 144 -6.98 -4.50 -21.22
CA LEU A 144 -7.08 -5.72 -20.43
C LEU A 144 -8.02 -5.45 -19.26
N TYR A 145 -9.17 -6.12 -19.23
CA TYR A 145 -10.12 -6.04 -18.13
C TYR A 145 -9.80 -7.09 -17.07
N ILE A 146 -9.68 -6.63 -15.83
CA ILE A 146 -9.31 -7.42 -14.66
C ILE A 146 -10.43 -7.29 -13.64
N PRO A 147 -11.43 -8.19 -13.64
CA PRO A 147 -12.68 -8.01 -12.91
C PRO A 147 -12.53 -8.02 -11.39
N LYS A 148 -11.56 -8.76 -10.85
CA LYS A 148 -11.35 -8.88 -9.40
C LYS A 148 -10.50 -7.79 -8.78
N ASP A 149 -9.80 -6.99 -9.59
CA ASP A 149 -9.06 -5.85 -9.08
C ASP A 149 -10.04 -4.72 -8.69
N GLY A 150 -9.67 -3.97 -7.69
CA GLY A 150 -10.53 -2.95 -7.12
C GLY A 150 -9.74 -1.83 -6.45
N ASN A 151 -10.41 -1.07 -5.60
CA ASN A 151 -9.73 -0.03 -4.84
C ASN A 151 -10.41 0.24 -3.49
N VAL A 152 -9.65 0.90 -2.61
CA VAL A 152 -10.09 1.37 -1.28
C VAL A 152 -9.67 2.82 -1.07
N SER A 153 -10.23 3.48 -0.09
CA SER A 153 -9.67 4.73 0.45
C SER A 153 -8.48 4.38 1.35
N ALA A 154 -7.26 4.57 0.84
CA ALA A 154 -6.04 4.22 1.57
C ALA A 154 -5.91 4.93 2.94
N PRO A 155 -6.23 6.24 3.08
CA PRO A 155 -6.26 6.90 4.36
C PRO A 155 -7.29 6.29 5.32
N LYS A 156 -8.52 6.02 4.85
CA LYS A 156 -9.58 5.43 5.69
C LYS A 156 -9.23 4.01 6.11
N LEU A 157 -8.65 3.19 5.21
CA LEU A 157 -8.16 1.86 5.57
C LEU A 157 -7.15 1.91 6.71
N THR A 158 -6.15 2.80 6.60
CA THR A 158 -5.11 2.92 7.64
C THR A 158 -5.70 3.38 8.97
N GLN A 159 -6.60 4.37 8.94
CA GLN A 159 -7.29 4.88 10.13
C GLN A 159 -8.21 3.82 10.74
N ALA A 160 -8.96 3.08 9.92
CA ALA A 160 -9.84 2.00 10.39
C ALA A 160 -9.05 0.86 11.05
N LEU A 161 -7.91 0.46 10.47
CA LEU A 161 -7.01 -0.53 11.09
C LEU A 161 -6.46 -0.02 12.43
N GLY A 162 -6.03 1.24 12.50
CA GLY A 162 -5.57 1.85 13.75
C GLY A 162 -6.68 1.90 14.80
N SER A 163 -7.87 2.37 14.44
CA SER A 163 -9.02 2.44 15.35
C SER A 163 -9.46 1.05 15.82
N ALA A 164 -9.55 0.08 14.89
CA ALA A 164 -9.90 -1.29 15.23
C ALA A 164 -8.84 -1.94 16.14
N SER A 165 -7.55 -1.63 15.96
CA SER A 165 -6.50 -2.12 16.86
C SER A 165 -6.67 -1.60 18.29
N ILE A 166 -7.02 -0.32 18.47
CA ILE A 166 -7.30 0.26 19.78
C ILE A 166 -8.51 -0.45 20.44
N LEU A 167 -9.58 -0.63 19.69
CA LEU A 167 -10.79 -1.31 20.18
C LEU A 167 -10.56 -2.78 20.54
N GLN A 168 -9.51 -3.39 19.97
CA GLN A 168 -9.03 -4.73 20.31
C GLN A 168 -7.96 -4.74 21.42
N GLY A 169 -7.65 -3.58 22.02
CA GLY A 169 -6.75 -3.47 23.18
C GLY A 169 -5.32 -3.03 22.89
N ALA A 170 -4.98 -2.64 21.65
CA ALA A 170 -3.70 -2.01 21.36
C ALA A 170 -3.65 -0.57 21.91
N GLU A 171 -2.43 -0.09 22.16
CA GLU A 171 -2.17 1.31 22.45
C GLU A 171 -1.51 1.96 21.24
N ILE A 172 -1.83 3.23 20.99
CA ILE A 172 -1.21 4.04 19.95
C ILE A 172 -0.64 5.31 20.54
N SER A 173 0.62 5.59 20.24
CA SER A 173 1.30 6.82 20.63
C SER A 173 1.71 7.61 19.41
N GLU A 174 0.86 8.51 18.96
CA GLU A 174 1.17 9.48 17.90
C GLU A 174 2.07 10.61 18.44
N TYR A 175 2.69 11.37 17.54
CA TYR A 175 3.63 12.44 17.85
C TYR A 175 4.73 11.99 18.83
N THR A 176 5.28 10.80 18.53
CA THR A 176 6.28 10.13 19.36
C THR A 176 7.41 9.62 18.48
N ASP A 177 8.54 10.33 18.55
CA ASP A 177 9.72 9.98 17.73
C ASP A 177 10.55 8.91 18.44
N VAL A 178 10.85 7.82 17.72
CA VAL A 178 11.80 6.79 18.15
C VAL A 178 13.19 7.19 17.67
N TYR A 179 14.07 7.53 18.61
CA TYR A 179 15.41 7.97 18.28
C TYR A 179 16.50 6.96 18.59
N ASP A 180 16.24 5.91 19.41
CA ASP A 180 17.21 4.85 19.69
C ASP A 180 16.51 3.55 20.12
N PHE A 181 17.28 2.46 20.16
CA PHE A 181 16.84 1.14 20.60
C PHE A 181 17.58 0.74 21.88
N MET A 182 16.86 0.12 22.81
CA MET A 182 17.44 -0.47 24.00
C MET A 182 17.95 -1.86 23.68
N LYS A 183 19.18 -2.14 24.12
CA LYS A 183 19.95 -3.35 23.78
C LYS A 183 20.44 -4.03 25.04
N GLU A 184 20.19 -5.33 25.11
CA GLU A 184 20.80 -6.20 26.11
C GLU A 184 21.51 -7.35 25.40
N ARG A 185 22.86 -7.38 25.46
CA ARG A 185 23.69 -8.32 24.70
C ARG A 185 23.36 -8.30 23.21
N ASN A 186 22.70 -9.34 22.68
CA ASN A 186 22.30 -9.49 21.29
C ASN A 186 20.78 -9.38 21.09
N LYS A 187 20.05 -8.81 22.06
CA LYS A 187 18.59 -8.67 22.03
C LYS A 187 18.19 -7.19 22.07
N ILE A 188 17.21 -6.82 21.26
CA ILE A 188 16.46 -5.56 21.41
C ILE A 188 15.39 -5.79 22.47
N THR A 189 15.32 -4.91 23.47
CA THR A 189 14.38 -5.02 24.60
C THR A 189 13.39 -3.86 24.63
N GLY A 190 13.49 -2.93 23.67
CA GLY A 190 12.57 -1.80 23.57
C GLY A 190 13.14 -0.64 22.77
N VAL A 191 12.49 0.50 22.91
CA VAL A 191 12.85 1.75 22.21
C VAL A 191 12.89 2.95 23.14
N ARG A 192 13.76 3.93 22.82
CA ARG A 192 13.79 5.25 23.43
C ARG A 192 13.05 6.23 22.55
N THR A 193 12.16 6.99 23.17
CA THR A 193 11.29 7.92 22.43
C THR A 193 11.24 9.29 23.07
N SER A 194 10.71 10.26 22.34
CA SER A 194 10.46 11.61 22.86
C SER A 194 9.50 11.67 24.05
N LYS A 195 8.76 10.58 24.33
CA LYS A 195 7.83 10.46 25.47
C LYS A 195 8.31 9.48 26.55
N GLY A 196 9.58 9.05 26.50
CA GLY A 196 10.17 8.10 27.43
C GLY A 196 10.47 6.75 26.80
N ASP A 197 10.88 5.80 27.61
CA ASP A 197 11.31 4.47 27.19
C ASP A 197 10.14 3.48 27.24
N PHE A 198 10.02 2.64 26.20
CA PHE A 198 9.04 1.56 26.13
C PHE A 198 9.75 0.22 25.93
N TYR A 199 9.25 -0.81 26.61
CA TYR A 199 9.85 -2.14 26.65
C TYR A 199 8.91 -3.17 26.02
N ALA A 200 9.50 -4.13 25.27
CA ALA A 200 8.76 -5.26 24.70
C ALA A 200 9.65 -6.47 24.47
N ASP A 201 8.99 -7.61 24.27
CA ASP A 201 9.66 -8.84 23.87
C ASP A 201 10.11 -8.79 22.41
N GLU A 202 9.36 -8.11 21.56
CA GLU A 202 9.63 -7.90 20.13
C GLU A 202 9.42 -6.44 19.72
N THR A 203 10.31 -5.90 18.90
CA THR A 203 10.19 -4.58 18.27
C THR A 203 10.11 -4.76 16.77
N ILE A 204 9.07 -4.20 16.14
CA ILE A 204 8.80 -4.32 14.69
C ILE A 204 9.02 -2.97 14.04
N VAL A 205 9.98 -2.88 13.12
CA VAL A 205 10.22 -1.67 12.33
C VAL A 205 9.35 -1.69 11.08
N ALA A 206 8.33 -0.81 11.05
CA ALA A 206 7.38 -0.62 9.95
C ALA A 206 7.36 0.84 9.45
N GLY A 207 8.49 1.54 9.52
CA GLY A 207 8.66 2.98 9.24
C GLY A 207 8.70 3.34 7.75
N GLY A 208 8.26 2.47 6.84
CA GLY A 208 8.22 2.72 5.39
C GLY A 208 9.60 3.14 4.86
N ALA A 209 9.67 4.22 4.09
CA ALA A 209 10.93 4.72 3.51
C ALA A 209 11.97 5.16 4.55
N TRP A 210 11.54 5.45 5.79
CA TRP A 210 12.41 5.85 6.89
C TRP A 210 12.96 4.66 7.70
N SER A 211 12.51 3.43 7.45
CA SER A 211 12.97 2.23 8.15
C SER A 211 14.49 2.07 8.11
N ARG A 212 15.12 2.40 6.97
CA ARG A 212 16.57 2.32 6.82
C ARG A 212 17.32 3.13 7.89
N PHE A 213 16.89 4.35 8.19
CA PHE A 213 17.56 5.20 9.18
C PHE A 213 17.52 4.62 10.61
N LEU A 214 16.43 3.91 10.94
CA LEU A 214 16.31 3.20 12.22
C LEU A 214 17.21 1.95 12.25
N LEU A 215 17.24 1.20 11.16
CA LEU A 215 18.01 -0.04 11.04
C LEU A 215 19.52 0.22 10.97
N ASP A 216 19.96 1.30 10.34
CA ASP A 216 21.36 1.72 10.28
C ASP A 216 21.94 1.95 11.69
N ARG A 217 21.15 2.48 12.66
CA ARG A 217 21.54 2.64 14.07
C ARG A 217 21.81 1.31 14.78
N LEU A 218 21.19 0.23 14.29
CA LEU A 218 21.41 -1.13 14.76
C LEU A 218 22.52 -1.86 13.99
N GLY A 219 23.09 -1.21 12.98
CA GLY A 219 24.05 -1.79 12.06
C GLY A 219 23.44 -2.95 11.25
N VAL A 220 22.13 -2.89 11.02
CA VAL A 220 21.41 -3.79 10.10
C VAL A 220 21.43 -3.12 8.73
N LYS A 221 22.15 -3.72 7.79
CA LYS A 221 22.23 -3.20 6.42
C LYS A 221 20.96 -3.56 5.67
N PHE A 222 20.06 -2.59 5.53
CA PHE A 222 18.83 -2.74 4.80
C PHE A 222 18.87 -1.91 3.50
N LYS A 223 18.85 -2.61 2.36
CA LYS A 223 18.97 -1.99 1.05
C LYS A 223 17.61 -1.53 0.54
N SER A 224 17.26 -0.29 0.85
CA SER A 224 16.06 0.37 0.36
C SER A 224 16.32 1.82 -0.01
N TYR A 225 15.46 2.36 -0.87
CA TYR A 225 15.52 3.75 -1.30
C TYR A 225 14.11 4.36 -1.43
N PRO A 226 14.00 5.67 -1.23
CA PRO A 226 12.74 6.39 -1.40
C PRO A 226 12.42 6.59 -2.87
N VAL A 227 11.13 6.50 -3.22
CA VAL A 227 10.63 6.87 -4.55
C VAL A 227 9.45 7.80 -4.38
N LYS A 228 9.65 9.07 -4.74
CA LYS A 228 8.61 10.09 -4.73
C LYS A 228 7.59 9.83 -5.85
N GLY A 229 6.31 10.03 -5.55
CA GLY A 229 5.23 10.06 -6.53
C GLY A 229 4.30 11.23 -6.27
N GLU A 230 4.08 12.04 -7.28
CA GLU A 230 3.13 13.15 -7.25
C GLU A 230 1.79 12.70 -7.81
N CYS A 231 0.71 13.17 -7.19
CA CYS A 231 -0.67 12.87 -7.55
C CYS A 231 -1.53 14.12 -7.42
N PHE A 232 -2.68 14.11 -8.07
CA PHE A 232 -3.70 15.13 -7.85
C PHE A 232 -5.10 14.53 -7.86
N SER A 233 -6.08 15.29 -7.38
CA SER A 233 -7.48 14.93 -7.48
C SER A 233 -8.31 16.05 -8.07
N VAL A 234 -9.37 15.65 -8.77
CA VAL A 234 -10.38 16.53 -9.35
C VAL A 234 -11.77 16.01 -9.02
N LYS A 235 -12.76 16.88 -9.15
CA LYS A 235 -14.19 16.52 -9.12
C LYS A 235 -14.80 16.70 -10.50
N VAL A 236 -15.59 15.70 -10.89
CA VAL A 236 -16.37 15.73 -12.13
C VAL A 236 -17.86 15.71 -11.83
N PRO A 237 -18.69 16.39 -12.62
CA PRO A 237 -20.13 16.25 -12.53
C PRO A 237 -20.54 14.89 -13.10
N GLY A 238 -21.21 14.09 -12.28
CA GLY A 238 -21.61 12.74 -12.69
C GLY A 238 -20.48 11.71 -12.60
N LYS A 239 -20.67 10.58 -13.28
CA LYS A 239 -19.75 9.44 -13.28
C LYS A 239 -19.24 9.23 -14.71
N ILE A 240 -18.08 9.80 -15.02
CA ILE A 240 -17.47 9.72 -16.36
C ILE A 240 -16.50 8.54 -16.51
N VAL A 241 -16.16 7.87 -15.42
CA VAL A 241 -15.40 6.62 -15.41
C VAL A 241 -15.87 5.77 -14.24
N GLU A 242 -16.05 4.47 -14.49
CA GLU A 242 -16.55 3.55 -13.48
C GLU A 242 -15.45 2.75 -12.82
N ARG A 243 -14.47 2.33 -13.61
CA ARG A 243 -13.38 1.44 -13.20
C ARG A 243 -12.10 2.20 -13.09
N THR A 244 -11.17 1.67 -12.32
CA THR A 244 -9.80 2.19 -12.33
C THR A 244 -9.19 1.98 -13.70
N ILE A 245 -8.74 3.07 -14.31
CA ILE A 245 -8.00 3.06 -15.58
C ILE A 245 -6.52 3.12 -15.26
N PHE A 246 -5.75 2.22 -15.85
CA PHE A 246 -4.31 2.14 -15.67
C PHE A 246 -3.60 2.13 -17.03
N THR A 247 -2.54 2.89 -17.16
CA THR A 247 -1.62 2.88 -18.30
C THR A 247 -0.21 3.17 -17.81
N GLU A 248 0.78 3.05 -18.67
CA GLU A 248 2.14 3.42 -18.31
C GLU A 248 2.21 4.90 -17.91
N GLY A 249 2.76 5.19 -16.75
CA GLY A 249 2.93 6.54 -16.22
C GLY A 249 1.67 7.22 -15.67
N CYS A 250 0.47 6.64 -15.84
CA CYS A 250 -0.76 7.25 -15.34
C CYS A 250 -1.81 6.23 -14.91
N TYR A 251 -2.51 6.55 -13.83
CA TYR A 251 -3.75 5.89 -13.45
C TYR A 251 -4.83 6.93 -13.12
N ILE A 252 -6.09 6.56 -13.33
CA ILE A 252 -7.28 7.34 -12.95
C ILE A 252 -8.13 6.43 -12.07
N VAL A 253 -8.28 6.79 -10.80
CA VAL A 253 -9.01 5.98 -9.81
C VAL A 253 -10.27 6.71 -9.37
N PRO A 254 -11.46 6.20 -9.72
CA PRO A 254 -12.72 6.78 -9.26
C PRO A 254 -12.89 6.57 -7.76
N LYS A 255 -13.33 7.62 -7.07
CA LYS A 255 -13.60 7.64 -5.63
C LYS A 255 -15.01 8.16 -5.34
N ALA A 256 -15.47 7.94 -4.13
CA ALA A 256 -16.76 8.42 -3.69
C ALA A 256 -16.94 9.94 -3.94
N GLY A 257 -18.18 10.35 -4.26
CA GLY A 257 -18.54 11.75 -4.43
C GLY A 257 -18.08 12.40 -5.73
N GLY A 258 -17.89 11.62 -6.81
CA GLY A 258 -17.46 12.13 -8.13
C GLY A 258 -16.02 12.59 -8.17
N ARG A 259 -15.20 12.18 -7.21
CA ARG A 259 -13.77 12.46 -7.19
C ARG A 259 -13.02 11.46 -8.06
N LEU A 260 -12.06 11.96 -8.81
CA LEU A 260 -11.06 11.15 -9.51
C LEU A 260 -9.68 11.48 -8.92
N LEU A 261 -8.93 10.43 -8.60
CA LEU A 261 -7.54 10.53 -8.16
C LEU A 261 -6.64 10.13 -9.32
N ILE A 262 -5.73 11.01 -9.69
CA ILE A 262 -4.82 10.84 -10.83
C ILE A 262 -3.38 10.78 -10.32
N GLY A 263 -2.61 9.83 -10.81
CA GLY A 263 -1.19 9.65 -10.48
C GLY A 263 -0.51 8.67 -11.42
N ALA A 264 0.75 8.42 -11.27
CA ALA A 264 1.66 9.18 -10.42
C ALA A 264 3.01 9.33 -11.11
N THR A 265 3.69 10.40 -10.80
CA THR A 265 5.12 10.52 -11.18
C THR A 265 5.97 9.49 -10.42
N GLU A 266 7.19 9.30 -10.89
CA GLU A 266 8.14 8.38 -10.27
C GLU A 266 9.55 9.00 -10.28
N HIS A 267 9.99 9.43 -9.08
CA HIS A 267 11.31 10.04 -8.89
C HIS A 267 12.06 9.27 -7.79
N PRO A 268 12.99 8.38 -8.16
CA PRO A 268 13.77 7.60 -7.20
C PRO A 268 14.78 8.45 -6.44
N HIS A 269 15.23 7.93 -5.29
CA HIS A 269 16.32 8.45 -4.46
C HIS A 269 16.08 9.85 -3.87
N THR A 270 14.82 10.24 -3.65
CA THR A 270 14.50 11.52 -3.01
C THR A 270 13.44 11.37 -1.92
N PHE A 271 13.63 12.10 -0.81
CA PHE A 271 12.63 12.31 0.26
C PHE A 271 11.88 13.64 0.11
N ASP A 272 12.10 14.37 -0.98
CA ASP A 272 11.41 15.63 -1.24
C ASP A 272 9.90 15.37 -1.49
N GLU A 273 9.05 15.91 -0.63
CA GLU A 273 7.58 15.80 -0.74
C GLU A 273 6.96 17.02 -1.46
N THR A 274 7.78 17.93 -2.02
CA THR A 274 7.26 19.07 -2.77
C THR A 274 6.70 18.65 -4.13
N ILE A 275 5.72 19.38 -4.61
CA ILE A 275 5.08 19.14 -5.90
C ILE A 275 5.76 20.01 -6.94
N THR A 276 6.06 19.43 -8.10
CA THR A 276 6.67 20.16 -9.20
C THR A 276 5.66 20.52 -10.28
N THR A 277 5.80 21.71 -10.87
CA THR A 277 4.95 22.14 -12.00
C THR A 277 5.05 21.16 -13.18
N GLY A 278 6.28 20.71 -13.49
CA GLY A 278 6.52 19.76 -14.60
C GLY A 278 5.87 18.41 -14.36
N GLY A 279 5.93 17.88 -13.12
CA GLY A 279 5.27 16.62 -12.74
C GLY A 279 3.75 16.70 -12.91
N LEU A 280 3.13 17.80 -12.42
CA LEU A 280 1.69 18.00 -12.59
C LEU A 280 1.28 18.20 -14.05
N MET A 281 2.01 19.00 -14.81
CA MET A 281 1.73 19.22 -16.24
C MET A 281 1.76 17.90 -17.02
N ASN A 282 2.77 17.06 -16.77
CA ASN A 282 2.87 15.74 -17.40
C ASN A 282 1.67 14.85 -17.03
N LEU A 283 1.31 14.75 -15.74
CA LEU A 283 0.16 13.96 -15.30
C LEU A 283 -1.17 14.47 -15.87
N ILE A 284 -1.38 15.78 -15.91
CA ILE A 284 -2.57 16.38 -16.50
C ILE A 284 -2.65 16.05 -17.99
N HIS A 285 -1.55 16.20 -18.73
CA HIS A 285 -1.48 15.86 -20.14
C HIS A 285 -1.81 14.37 -20.38
N LEU A 286 -1.19 13.46 -19.64
CA LEU A 286 -1.45 12.03 -19.74
C LEU A 286 -2.92 11.70 -19.41
N ALA A 287 -3.44 12.22 -18.32
CA ALA A 287 -4.81 11.96 -17.89
C ALA A 287 -5.85 12.49 -18.90
N THR A 288 -5.68 13.70 -19.41
CA THR A 288 -6.59 14.29 -20.42
C THR A 288 -6.46 13.59 -21.78
N SER A 289 -5.31 13.03 -22.13
CA SER A 289 -5.17 12.19 -23.33
C SER A 289 -5.94 10.86 -23.24
N ILE A 290 -6.16 10.36 -22.01
CA ILE A 290 -6.93 9.13 -21.75
C ILE A 290 -8.42 9.43 -21.59
N LEU A 291 -8.75 10.46 -20.81
CA LEU A 291 -10.10 10.88 -20.47
C LEU A 291 -10.24 12.39 -20.78
N PRO A 292 -10.60 12.79 -22.01
CA PRO A 292 -10.58 14.18 -22.45
C PRO A 292 -11.44 15.13 -21.62
N GLU A 293 -12.54 14.64 -21.07
CA GLU A 293 -13.46 15.44 -20.24
C GLU A 293 -12.83 15.94 -18.93
N LEU A 294 -11.64 15.43 -18.55
CA LEU A 294 -10.91 15.94 -17.41
C LEU A 294 -10.45 17.39 -17.56
N VAL A 295 -10.45 17.95 -18.79
CA VAL A 295 -10.10 19.35 -19.03
C VAL A 295 -11.04 20.30 -18.30
N ASP A 296 -12.32 19.92 -18.16
CA ASP A 296 -13.37 20.71 -17.48
C ASP A 296 -13.59 20.31 -16.01
N ALA A 297 -12.80 19.37 -15.50
CA ALA A 297 -12.93 18.89 -14.12
C ALA A 297 -12.50 19.96 -13.10
N LYS A 298 -13.22 20.03 -11.99
CA LYS A 298 -12.89 20.97 -10.91
C LYS A 298 -11.69 20.49 -10.12
N TRP A 299 -10.64 21.28 -10.08
CA TRP A 299 -9.45 21.01 -9.28
C TRP A 299 -9.78 20.92 -7.78
N GLU A 300 -9.22 19.93 -7.06
CA GLU A 300 -9.32 19.85 -5.60
C GLU A 300 -7.97 20.09 -4.93
N LYS A 301 -6.98 19.23 -5.18
CA LYS A 301 -5.64 19.30 -4.57
C LYS A 301 -4.61 18.46 -5.30
N ALA A 302 -3.34 18.75 -5.03
CA ALA A 302 -2.22 17.89 -5.38
C ALA A 302 -1.39 17.55 -4.15
N TRP A 303 -0.68 16.43 -4.18
CA TRP A 303 0.21 15.99 -3.11
C TRP A 303 1.28 15.05 -3.65
N ALA A 304 2.31 14.83 -2.85
CA ALA A 304 3.32 13.82 -3.11
C ALA A 304 3.40 12.83 -1.95
N GLY A 305 3.94 11.65 -2.22
CA GLY A 305 4.22 10.64 -1.22
C GLY A 305 5.51 9.89 -1.55
N ILE A 306 6.16 9.37 -0.51
CA ILE A 306 7.45 8.68 -0.63
C ILE A 306 7.22 7.17 -0.44
N ARG A 307 7.37 6.43 -1.53
CA ARG A 307 7.23 4.97 -1.53
C ARG A 307 8.53 4.32 -1.05
N PRO A 308 8.48 3.29 -0.18
CA PRO A 308 9.65 2.50 0.21
C PRO A 308 9.95 1.43 -0.83
N GLN A 309 10.98 1.60 -1.65
CA GLN A 309 11.42 0.57 -2.59
C GLN A 309 12.62 -0.20 -2.02
N THR A 310 12.70 -1.49 -2.29
CA THR A 310 13.87 -2.34 -2.01
C THR A 310 14.65 -2.59 -3.29
N GLU A 311 15.96 -2.81 -3.19
CA GLU A 311 16.77 -3.17 -4.37
C GLU A 311 16.31 -4.46 -5.04
N GLN A 312 15.69 -5.37 -4.28
CA GLN A 312 15.20 -6.66 -4.77
C GLN A 312 13.80 -6.60 -5.40
N GLY A 313 13.11 -5.46 -5.28
CA GLY A 313 11.76 -5.28 -5.81
C GLY A 313 10.64 -5.98 -5.03
N VAL A 314 10.95 -6.60 -3.88
CA VAL A 314 10.00 -7.31 -3.02
C VAL A 314 10.03 -6.73 -1.59
N PRO A 315 8.91 -6.75 -0.85
CA PRO A 315 8.89 -6.27 0.53
C PRO A 315 9.73 -7.16 1.44
N PHE A 316 10.27 -6.56 2.49
CA PHE A 316 10.92 -7.28 3.57
C PHE A 316 9.93 -7.48 4.73
N MET A 317 9.68 -8.75 5.11
CA MET A 317 8.81 -9.14 6.21
C MET A 317 9.48 -10.30 6.97
N GLY A 318 10.11 -10.04 8.11
CA GLY A 318 10.85 -11.09 8.80
C GLY A 318 11.59 -10.63 10.03
N ARG A 319 12.23 -11.58 10.71
CA ARG A 319 13.12 -11.31 11.87
C ARG A 319 14.49 -10.88 11.40
N SER A 320 15.13 -10.04 12.18
CA SER A 320 16.54 -9.70 12.00
C SER A 320 17.42 -10.90 12.36
N GLU A 321 18.37 -11.24 11.50
CA GLU A 321 19.38 -12.25 11.81
C GLU A 321 20.40 -11.74 12.84
N LYS A 322 20.61 -10.43 12.89
CA LYS A 322 21.59 -9.79 13.77
C LYS A 322 21.09 -9.61 15.19
N TRP A 323 19.82 -9.29 15.37
CA TRP A 323 19.25 -8.94 16.66
C TRP A 323 18.04 -9.79 17.00
N LYS A 324 18.07 -10.50 18.11
CA LYS A 324 16.86 -11.12 18.69
C LYS A 324 15.89 -10.01 19.13
N GLY A 325 14.60 -10.28 19.10
CA GLY A 325 13.58 -9.30 19.50
C GLY A 325 13.43 -8.12 18.53
N LEU A 326 13.93 -8.28 17.30
CA LEU A 326 13.76 -7.29 16.21
C LEU A 326 13.18 -7.97 14.98
N SER A 327 12.05 -7.43 14.52
CA SER A 327 11.43 -7.77 13.24
C SER A 327 11.28 -6.53 12.35
N ILE A 328 11.14 -6.75 11.05
CA ILE A 328 11.08 -5.69 10.05
C ILE A 328 9.93 -5.99 9.09
N ALA A 329 9.13 -4.97 8.77
CA ALA A 329 8.06 -5.05 7.76
C ALA A 329 8.04 -3.76 6.95
N THR A 330 8.73 -3.75 5.80
CA THR A 330 8.86 -2.54 4.96
C THR A 330 9.21 -2.89 3.52
N GLY A 331 9.32 -1.88 2.65
CA GLY A 331 9.72 -2.10 1.27
C GLY A 331 8.59 -2.52 0.33
N HIS A 332 7.35 -2.30 0.71
CA HIS A 332 6.16 -2.70 -0.07
C HIS A 332 5.94 -1.87 -1.34
N TYR A 333 6.71 -0.79 -1.53
CA TYR A 333 6.68 0.09 -2.70
C TYR A 333 5.26 0.53 -3.08
N ARG A 334 4.80 0.17 -4.28
CA ARG A 334 3.46 0.50 -4.80
C ARG A 334 2.36 -0.38 -4.20
N ASN A 335 2.73 -1.54 -3.64
CA ASN A 335 1.81 -2.59 -3.21
C ASN A 335 1.46 -2.55 -1.71
N GLY A 336 1.87 -1.49 -0.97
CA GLY A 336 1.67 -1.43 0.48
C GLY A 336 0.20 -1.50 0.90
N ILE A 337 -0.70 -0.87 0.17
CA ILE A 337 -2.14 -0.97 0.43
C ILE A 337 -2.62 -2.40 0.12
N LEU A 338 -2.35 -2.90 -1.07
CA LEU A 338 -2.73 -4.23 -1.50
C LEU A 338 -2.26 -5.33 -0.53
N LEU A 339 -1.02 -5.25 -0.06
CA LEU A 339 -0.38 -6.26 0.78
C LEU A 339 -0.62 -6.08 2.30
N ALA A 340 -1.27 -4.99 2.72
CA ALA A 340 -1.42 -4.70 4.14
C ALA A 340 -2.14 -5.83 4.92
N PRO A 341 -3.26 -6.41 4.45
CA PRO A 341 -3.94 -7.47 5.19
C PRO A 341 -3.05 -8.68 5.46
N ILE A 342 -2.44 -9.23 4.42
CA ILE A 342 -1.60 -10.44 4.52
C ILE A 342 -0.31 -10.18 5.30
N THR A 343 0.28 -8.99 5.17
CA THR A 343 1.46 -8.60 5.95
C THR A 343 1.16 -8.61 7.45
N GLY A 344 -0.01 -8.11 7.85
CA GLY A 344 -0.45 -8.15 9.24
C GLY A 344 -0.54 -9.58 9.78
N VAL A 345 -1.13 -10.49 9.02
CA VAL A 345 -1.27 -11.91 9.37
C VAL A 345 0.11 -12.57 9.48
N ILE A 346 0.93 -12.46 8.44
CA ILE A 346 2.27 -13.06 8.38
C ILE A 346 3.14 -12.60 9.55
N MET A 347 3.16 -11.30 9.83
CA MET A 347 3.98 -10.77 10.92
C MET A 347 3.48 -11.21 12.30
N ALA A 348 2.17 -11.29 12.50
CA ALA A 348 1.60 -11.80 13.74
C ALA A 348 1.90 -13.30 13.93
N ASP A 349 1.80 -14.12 12.89
CA ASP A 349 2.16 -15.54 12.92
C ASP A 349 3.64 -15.74 13.22
N LEU A 350 4.50 -14.95 12.57
CA LEU A 350 5.95 -14.97 12.83
C LEU A 350 6.28 -14.71 14.30
N ILE A 351 5.64 -13.72 14.91
CA ILE A 351 5.89 -13.33 16.30
C ILE A 351 5.38 -14.40 17.27
N GLU A 352 4.26 -15.04 16.96
CA GLU A 352 3.74 -16.15 17.72
C GLU A 352 4.52 -17.46 17.54
N GLY A 353 5.52 -17.49 16.65
CA GLY A 353 6.31 -18.69 16.36
C GLY A 353 5.55 -19.77 15.62
N LYS A 354 4.45 -19.40 14.94
CA LYS A 354 3.74 -20.32 14.05
C LYS A 354 4.57 -20.60 12.79
N GLU A 355 4.31 -21.74 12.14
CA GLU A 355 4.96 -22.05 10.87
C GLU A 355 4.77 -20.90 9.88
N SER A 356 5.88 -20.53 9.28
CA SER A 356 5.92 -19.41 8.36
C SER A 356 5.09 -19.69 7.10
N HIS A 357 4.32 -18.71 6.65
CA HIS A 357 3.71 -18.71 5.34
C HIS A 357 4.75 -19.12 4.29
N PRO A 358 4.44 -19.95 3.27
CA PRO A 358 5.41 -20.43 2.26
C PRO A 358 6.25 -19.33 1.61
N LEU A 359 5.74 -18.10 1.62
CA LEU A 359 6.39 -16.93 1.06
C LEU A 359 7.35 -16.20 2.03
N HIS A 360 7.51 -16.66 3.26
CA HIS A 360 8.51 -16.17 4.22
C HIS A 360 9.96 -16.32 3.75
N THR A 361 10.22 -17.27 2.85
CA THR A 361 11.57 -17.58 2.36
C THR A 361 12.16 -16.50 1.44
N TYR A 362 11.36 -15.55 0.98
CA TYR A 362 11.81 -14.47 0.10
C TYR A 362 12.34 -13.24 0.83
N VAL A 363 12.39 -13.29 2.16
CA VAL A 363 12.68 -12.15 3.01
C VAL A 363 13.84 -12.45 3.96
N ARG A 364 14.95 -12.91 3.44
CA ARG A 364 16.21 -13.01 4.20
C ARG A 364 17.05 -11.77 3.92
N SER A 365 17.49 -11.10 4.99
CA SER A 365 18.42 -9.96 5.00
C SER A 365 19.79 -10.36 4.51
#